data_1f0e2039ba88f9ffc017545b6a98ab89
#
_entry.id   1f0e2039ba88f9ffc017545b6a98ab89
#
_cell.length_a   1.000
_cell.length_b   1.000
_cell.length_c   1.000
_cell.angle_alpha   90.00
_cell.angle_beta   90.00
_cell.angle_gamma   90.00
#
_symmetry.space_group_name_H-M   'P 1'
#
loop_
_entity.id
_entity.type
_entity.pdbx_description
1 polymer ?
#
loop_
_entity_poly.entity_id
_entity_poly.type
_entity_poly.pdbx_seq_one_letter_code
_entity_poly.pdbx_strand_id
1 'polypeptide(L)'
;MNPAAASPTPTRRMLTGNAAAAWGARLAGVDYIPAFPITPQTEIIELLSEWIVRREMPGRFVLLDCEHSMILAAGAAAATGVRAFSATSSQGLLQAMESLYNVSGWRTPFVLVNVSRALAAPITLGPDHNDVLAARDSG
;
A
#
# COMPACT_ATOMS: atom_id res chain seq x y z
N MET A 1 17.09 -39.29 -4.79
CA MET A 1 17.61 -37.94 -5.10
C MET A 1 16.53 -37.18 -5.84
N ASN A 2 15.93 -36.18 -5.19
CA ASN A 2 14.92 -35.35 -5.80
C ASN A 2 15.65 -34.32 -6.68
N PRO A 3 15.40 -34.20 -8.00
CA PRO A 3 16.07 -33.19 -8.82
C PRO A 3 15.71 -31.82 -8.26
N ALA A 4 16.72 -31.03 -7.93
CA ALA A 4 16.56 -29.67 -7.49
C ALA A 4 15.66 -28.93 -8.52
N ALA A 5 14.52 -28.44 -8.06
CA ALA A 5 13.63 -27.65 -8.90
C ALA A 5 14.45 -26.47 -9.44
N ALA A 6 14.58 -26.38 -10.75
CA ALA A 6 15.28 -25.28 -11.40
C ALA A 6 14.66 -23.97 -10.94
N SER A 7 15.47 -23.04 -10.44
CA SER A 7 15.00 -21.70 -10.07
C SER A 7 14.30 -21.07 -11.28
N PRO A 8 13.11 -20.49 -11.12
CA PRO A 8 12.39 -19.90 -12.24
C PRO A 8 13.27 -18.81 -12.88
N THR A 9 13.34 -18.82 -14.21
CA THR A 9 14.09 -17.82 -14.96
C THR A 9 13.56 -16.41 -14.63
N PRO A 10 14.42 -15.44 -14.29
CA PRO A 10 13.98 -14.09 -14.00
C PRO A 10 13.22 -13.48 -15.17
N THR A 11 12.03 -13.01 -14.95
CA THR A 11 11.21 -12.34 -15.98
C THR A 11 11.37 -10.84 -15.84
N ARG A 12 11.80 -10.16 -16.93
CA ARG A 12 11.86 -8.69 -16.98
C ARG A 12 10.55 -8.17 -17.54
N ARG A 13 9.98 -7.15 -16.90
CA ARG A 13 8.75 -6.47 -17.31
C ARG A 13 8.95 -4.96 -17.28
N MET A 14 8.36 -4.25 -18.23
CA MET A 14 8.20 -2.80 -18.14
C MET A 14 6.88 -2.51 -17.45
N LEU A 15 6.91 -1.75 -16.37
CA LEU A 15 5.76 -1.47 -15.50
C LEU A 15 5.71 0.02 -15.18
N THR A 16 4.50 0.54 -14.89
CA THR A 16 4.37 1.81 -14.17
C THR A 16 4.89 1.67 -12.75
N GLY A 17 5.18 2.79 -12.07
CA GLY A 17 5.56 2.77 -10.65
C GLY A 17 4.49 2.11 -9.78
N ASN A 18 3.22 2.41 -10.06
CA ASN A 18 2.07 1.82 -9.37
C ASN A 18 2.00 0.29 -9.58
N ALA A 19 2.10 -0.15 -10.82
CA ALA A 19 2.11 -1.58 -11.13
C ALA A 19 3.32 -2.29 -10.48
N ALA A 20 4.49 -1.65 -10.43
CA ALA A 20 5.67 -2.19 -9.77
C ALA A 20 5.45 -2.34 -8.25
N ALA A 21 4.81 -1.35 -7.60
CA ALA A 21 4.45 -1.42 -6.18
C ALA A 21 3.46 -2.57 -5.91
N ALA A 22 2.43 -2.72 -6.75
CA ALA A 22 1.47 -3.83 -6.64
C ALA A 22 2.16 -5.19 -6.82
N TRP A 23 3.08 -5.32 -7.79
CA TRP A 23 3.90 -6.53 -7.97
C TRP A 23 4.79 -6.82 -6.77
N GLY A 24 5.39 -5.78 -6.15
CA GLY A 24 6.16 -5.92 -4.93
C GLY A 24 5.33 -6.51 -3.78
N ALA A 25 4.12 -5.98 -3.56
CA ALA A 25 3.17 -6.49 -2.57
C ALA A 25 2.79 -7.96 -2.83
N ARG A 26 2.48 -8.30 -4.10
CA ARG A 26 2.17 -9.67 -4.51
C ARG A 26 3.33 -10.64 -4.24
N LEU A 27 4.55 -10.28 -4.64
CA LEU A 27 5.74 -11.11 -4.45
C LEU A 27 6.12 -11.26 -2.98
N ALA A 28 5.84 -10.24 -2.15
CA ALA A 28 6.03 -10.30 -0.71
C ALA A 28 5.00 -11.18 0.00
N GLY A 29 3.96 -11.65 -0.69
CA GLY A 29 2.90 -12.48 -0.10
C GLY A 29 2.10 -11.72 0.95
N VAL A 30 1.59 -10.54 0.60
CA VAL A 30 0.76 -9.72 1.49
C VAL A 30 -0.54 -10.45 1.83
N ASP A 31 -0.91 -10.45 3.12
CA ASP A 31 -2.09 -11.15 3.65
C ASP A 31 -3.33 -10.26 3.74
N TYR A 32 -3.15 -8.95 4.01
CA TYR A 32 -4.24 -8.02 4.26
C TYR A 32 -3.99 -6.66 3.60
N ILE A 33 -4.97 -6.19 2.85
CA ILE A 33 -4.91 -4.95 2.06
C ILE A 33 -6.15 -4.12 2.37
N PRO A 34 -6.15 -3.32 3.46
CA PRO A 34 -7.16 -2.29 3.65
C PRO A 34 -6.91 -1.16 2.65
N ALA A 35 -7.95 -0.67 2.02
CA ALA A 35 -7.82 0.31 0.94
C ALA A 35 -8.92 1.37 0.98
N PHE A 36 -8.56 2.56 0.54
CA PHE A 36 -9.47 3.64 0.19
C PHE A 36 -8.97 4.31 -1.10
N PRO A 37 -9.81 4.50 -2.13
CA PRO A 37 -9.35 4.97 -3.44
C PRO A 37 -9.04 6.47 -3.41
N ILE A 38 -7.85 6.83 -3.88
CA ILE A 38 -7.44 8.22 -4.13
C ILE A 38 -6.47 8.28 -5.31
N THR A 39 -6.70 9.21 -6.24
CA THR A 39 -5.82 9.39 -7.40
C THR A 39 -4.48 10.03 -6.98
N PRO A 40 -3.31 9.57 -7.50
CA PRO A 40 -3.14 8.58 -8.58
C PRO A 40 -2.79 7.15 -8.13
N GLN A 41 -2.98 6.78 -6.86
CA GLN A 41 -2.64 5.44 -6.36
C GLN A 41 -3.64 4.33 -6.78
N THR A 42 -4.80 4.68 -7.32
CA THR A 42 -5.91 3.76 -7.58
C THR A 42 -5.50 2.52 -8.39
N GLU A 43 -4.58 2.65 -9.35
CA GLU A 43 -4.03 1.52 -10.12
C GLU A 43 -3.44 0.42 -9.21
N ILE A 44 -2.83 0.78 -8.08
CA ILE A 44 -2.25 -0.20 -7.15
C ILE A 44 -3.34 -1.09 -6.56
N ILE A 45 -4.40 -0.46 -6.03
CA ILE A 45 -5.49 -1.19 -5.38
C ILE A 45 -6.35 -1.97 -6.37
N GLU A 46 -6.51 -1.46 -7.59
CA GLU A 46 -7.21 -2.16 -8.68
C GLU A 46 -6.48 -3.46 -9.04
N LEU A 47 -5.18 -3.39 -9.32
CA LEU A 47 -4.37 -4.58 -9.64
C LEU A 47 -4.40 -5.62 -8.52
N LEU A 48 -4.24 -5.20 -7.25
CA LEU A 48 -4.25 -6.10 -6.11
C LEU A 48 -5.62 -6.77 -5.93
N SER A 49 -6.70 -5.99 -6.03
CA SER A 49 -8.07 -6.54 -5.93
C SER A 49 -8.37 -7.52 -7.07
N GLU A 50 -7.97 -7.20 -8.30
CA GLU A 50 -8.14 -8.07 -9.46
C GLU A 50 -7.43 -9.41 -9.28
N TRP A 51 -6.16 -9.41 -8.84
CA TRP A 51 -5.41 -10.65 -8.60
C TRP A 51 -6.02 -11.50 -7.49
N ILE A 52 -6.56 -10.90 -6.43
CA ILE A 52 -7.26 -11.63 -5.36
C ILE A 52 -8.54 -12.26 -5.90
N VAL A 53 -9.36 -11.50 -6.65
CA VAL A 53 -10.60 -12.02 -7.25
C VAL A 53 -10.31 -13.16 -8.22
N ARG A 54 -9.24 -13.06 -9.01
CA ARG A 54 -8.81 -14.11 -9.94
C ARG A 54 -8.09 -15.29 -9.26
N ARG A 55 -7.90 -15.24 -7.94
CA ARG A 55 -7.13 -16.24 -7.18
C ARG A 55 -5.67 -16.38 -7.63
N GLU A 56 -5.12 -15.33 -8.20
CA GLU A 56 -3.72 -15.26 -8.63
C GLU A 56 -2.80 -14.82 -7.49
N MET A 57 -3.37 -14.34 -6.40
CA MET A 57 -2.68 -13.93 -5.18
C MET A 57 -3.56 -14.30 -3.98
N PRO A 58 -2.98 -14.85 -2.91
CA PRO A 58 -3.69 -14.98 -1.64
C PRO A 58 -3.88 -13.60 -1.00
N GLY A 59 -4.68 -13.55 0.06
CA GLY A 59 -4.88 -12.34 0.86
C GLY A 59 -6.32 -11.86 0.85
N ARG A 60 -6.57 -10.85 1.67
CA ARG A 60 -7.88 -10.22 1.84
C ARG A 60 -7.81 -8.74 1.49
N PHE A 61 -8.58 -8.34 0.50
CA PHE A 61 -8.78 -6.94 0.13
C PHE A 61 -10.06 -6.41 0.79
N VAL A 62 -10.00 -5.24 1.42
CA VAL A 62 -11.14 -4.61 2.11
C VAL A 62 -11.16 -3.12 1.81
N LEU A 63 -12.26 -2.64 1.23
CA LEU A 63 -12.50 -1.20 1.12
C LEU A 63 -13.05 -0.67 2.45
N LEU A 64 -12.50 0.44 2.89
CA LEU A 64 -12.91 1.16 4.09
C LEU A 64 -13.46 2.54 3.73
N ASP A 65 -13.90 3.26 4.71
CA ASP A 65 -14.61 4.53 4.57
C ASP A 65 -13.69 5.75 4.44
N CYS A 66 -12.44 5.62 4.90
CA CYS A 66 -11.43 6.69 4.82
C CYS A 66 -10.01 6.17 5.11
N GLU A 67 -9.03 7.02 4.85
CA GLU A 67 -7.61 6.67 5.06
C GLU A 67 -7.25 6.52 6.54
N HIS A 68 -7.90 7.25 7.44
CA HIS A 68 -7.71 7.07 8.88
C HIS A 68 -8.04 5.64 9.31
N SER A 69 -9.23 5.14 8.96
CA SER A 69 -9.65 3.76 9.23
C SER A 69 -8.74 2.74 8.54
N MET A 70 -8.32 3.05 7.31
CA MET A 70 -7.44 2.20 6.50
C MET A 70 -6.10 1.95 7.20
N ILE A 71 -5.44 2.97 7.73
CA ILE A 71 -4.16 2.84 8.42
C ILE A 71 -4.32 2.13 9.77
N LEU A 72 -5.37 2.45 10.54
CA LEU A 72 -5.64 1.73 11.79
C LEU A 72 -5.89 0.23 11.55
N ALA A 73 -6.65 -0.10 10.49
CA ALA A 73 -6.89 -1.51 10.12
C ALA A 73 -5.61 -2.21 9.70
N ALA A 74 -4.71 -1.53 8.96
CA ALA A 74 -3.40 -2.08 8.59
C ALA A 74 -2.53 -2.36 9.81
N GLY A 75 -2.43 -1.39 10.73
CA GLY A 75 -1.68 -1.53 11.97
C GLY A 75 -2.24 -2.63 12.88
N ALA A 76 -3.55 -2.69 13.07
CA ALA A 76 -4.21 -3.72 13.86
C ALA A 76 -3.99 -5.13 13.27
N ALA A 77 -4.10 -5.27 11.95
CA ALA A 77 -3.81 -6.52 11.28
C ALA A 77 -2.33 -6.92 11.46
N ALA A 78 -1.39 -5.99 11.26
CA ALA A 78 0.03 -6.22 11.44
C ALA A 78 0.36 -6.67 12.88
N ALA A 79 -0.35 -6.14 13.89
CA ALA A 79 -0.20 -6.56 15.30
C ALA A 79 -0.54 -8.04 15.52
N THR A 80 -1.33 -8.67 14.63
CA THR A 80 -1.61 -10.12 14.66
C THR A 80 -0.55 -10.97 13.97
N GLY A 81 0.48 -10.34 13.39
CA GLY A 81 1.57 -11.02 12.70
C GLY A 81 1.35 -11.23 11.20
N VAL A 82 0.26 -10.73 10.62
CA VAL A 82 0.03 -10.80 9.17
C VAL A 82 0.78 -9.67 8.44
N ARG A 83 1.11 -9.90 7.19
CA ARG A 83 1.72 -8.87 6.32
C ARG A 83 0.65 -7.93 5.80
N ALA A 84 0.61 -6.72 6.33
CA ALA A 84 -0.31 -5.69 5.91
C ALA A 84 0.34 -4.73 4.91
N PHE A 85 -0.40 -4.34 3.89
CA PHE A 85 0.01 -3.39 2.87
C PHE A 85 -1.15 -2.44 2.56
N SER A 86 -0.83 -1.17 2.36
CA SER A 86 -1.81 -0.20 1.87
C SER A 86 -1.15 0.83 0.95
N ALA A 87 -1.97 1.61 0.28
CA ALA A 87 -1.49 2.70 -0.57
C ALA A 87 -2.40 3.92 -0.44
N THR A 88 -1.81 5.10 -0.51
CA THR A 88 -2.52 6.39 -0.44
C THR A 88 -1.81 7.46 -1.27
N SER A 89 -2.27 8.70 -1.17
CA SER A 89 -1.74 9.85 -1.89
C SER A 89 -2.18 11.15 -1.21
N SER A 90 -1.36 12.20 -1.24
CA SER A 90 -1.75 13.58 -0.98
C SER A 90 -2.56 13.77 0.33
N GLN A 91 -3.78 14.32 0.22
CA GLN A 91 -4.67 14.53 1.36
C GLN A 91 -5.03 13.24 2.11
N GLY A 92 -5.03 12.10 1.44
CA GLY A 92 -5.24 10.81 2.10
C GLY A 92 -4.15 10.49 3.11
N LEU A 93 -2.88 10.81 2.78
CA LEU A 93 -1.79 10.68 3.75
C LEU A 93 -1.99 11.64 4.94
N LEU A 94 -2.39 12.89 4.69
CA LEU A 94 -2.65 13.85 5.76
C LEU A 94 -3.83 13.43 6.65
N GLN A 95 -4.90 12.90 6.07
CA GLN A 95 -6.04 12.36 6.83
C GLN A 95 -5.63 11.16 7.71
N ALA A 96 -4.65 10.40 7.27
CA ALA A 96 -4.13 9.25 7.99
C ALA A 96 -3.08 9.58 9.07
N MET A 97 -2.65 10.84 9.20
CA MET A 97 -1.52 11.22 10.08
C MET A 97 -1.70 10.77 11.53
N GLU A 98 -2.85 11.00 12.13
CA GLU A 98 -3.11 10.56 13.51
C GLU A 98 -2.95 9.04 13.64
N SER A 99 -3.52 8.30 12.69
CA SER A 99 -3.41 6.84 12.65
C SER A 99 -1.97 6.36 12.50
N LEU A 100 -1.15 7.08 11.71
CA LEU A 100 0.27 6.77 11.55
C LEU A 100 1.02 6.91 12.88
N TYR A 101 0.79 8.00 13.63
CA TYR A 101 1.37 8.16 14.97
C TYR A 101 0.98 7.02 15.92
N ASN A 102 -0.30 6.61 15.89
CA ASN A 102 -0.79 5.50 16.71
C ASN A 102 -0.09 4.19 16.35
N VAL A 103 -0.04 3.85 15.05
CA VAL A 103 0.57 2.59 14.59
C VAL A 103 2.08 2.58 14.82
N SER A 104 2.77 3.72 14.64
CA SER A 104 4.18 3.88 15.01
C SER A 104 4.38 3.64 16.50
N GLY A 105 3.53 4.21 17.36
CA GLY A 105 3.57 3.98 18.81
C GLY A 105 3.34 2.51 19.19
N TRP A 106 2.53 1.78 18.45
CA TRP A 106 2.31 0.33 18.64
C TRP A 106 3.51 -0.50 18.18
N ARG A 107 4.42 0.08 17.40
CA ARG A 107 5.58 -0.61 16.81
C ARG A 107 5.18 -1.81 15.92
N THR A 108 4.07 -1.69 15.22
CA THR A 108 3.57 -2.73 14.33
C THR A 108 4.01 -2.43 12.89
N PRO A 109 4.79 -3.33 12.25
CA PRO A 109 5.31 -3.08 10.91
C PRO A 109 4.26 -3.35 9.85
N PHE A 110 4.03 -2.39 8.95
CA PHE A 110 3.28 -2.58 7.72
C PHE A 110 3.92 -1.74 6.61
N VAL A 111 3.54 -1.98 5.37
CA VAL A 111 4.02 -1.20 4.22
C VAL A 111 2.92 -0.26 3.73
N LEU A 112 3.22 1.03 3.71
CA LEU A 112 2.38 2.06 3.09
C LEU A 112 3.10 2.64 1.88
N VAL A 113 2.49 2.56 0.71
CA VAL A 113 2.97 3.25 -0.49
C VAL A 113 2.24 4.59 -0.61
N ASN A 114 3.00 5.69 -0.62
CA ASN A 114 2.46 7.01 -0.94
C ASN A 114 2.80 7.37 -2.38
N VAL A 115 1.78 7.52 -3.22
CA VAL A 115 1.94 8.00 -4.59
C VAL A 115 1.77 9.51 -4.57
N SER A 116 2.89 10.21 -4.40
CA SER A 116 2.92 11.64 -4.11
C SER A 116 2.25 12.49 -5.18
N ARG A 117 1.46 13.42 -4.73
CA ARG A 117 0.75 14.43 -5.53
C ARG A 117 0.61 15.70 -4.70
N ALA A 118 0.43 16.86 -5.37
CA ALA A 118 0.24 18.13 -4.70
C ALA A 118 -0.91 18.10 -3.69
N LEU A 119 -0.71 18.79 -2.58
CA LEU A 119 -1.77 19.08 -1.60
C LEU A 119 -2.68 20.19 -2.10
N ALA A 120 -3.91 20.25 -1.58
CA ALA A 120 -4.80 21.41 -1.80
C ALA A 120 -4.26 22.63 -1.02
N ALA A 121 -4.38 23.85 -1.45
CA ALA A 121 -4.65 24.31 -2.81
C ALA A 121 -3.40 25.02 -3.36
N PRO A 122 -3.18 24.97 -4.65
CA PRO A 122 -3.95 24.30 -5.68
C PRO A 122 -3.64 22.80 -5.74
N ILE A 123 -4.67 21.97 -5.89
CA ILE A 123 -4.50 20.53 -6.08
C ILE A 123 -4.18 20.24 -7.56
N THR A 124 -3.16 19.44 -7.82
CA THR A 124 -2.81 18.97 -9.15
C THR A 124 -2.41 17.48 -9.09
N LEU A 125 -2.46 16.80 -10.23
CA LEU A 125 -1.93 15.45 -10.38
C LEU A 125 -0.41 15.45 -10.69
N GLY A 126 0.19 16.63 -10.79
CA GLY A 126 1.63 16.78 -11.01
C GLY A 126 2.44 16.25 -9.82
N PRO A 127 3.69 15.84 -10.07
CA PRO A 127 4.56 15.36 -9.01
C PRO A 127 4.85 16.49 -8.01
N ASP A 128 4.62 16.19 -6.74
CA ASP A 128 4.89 17.05 -5.60
C ASP A 128 5.20 16.17 -4.41
N HIS A 129 6.00 16.65 -3.47
CA HIS A 129 6.45 15.87 -2.31
C HIS A 129 6.01 16.47 -0.97
N ASN A 130 5.12 17.48 -0.98
CA ASN A 130 4.65 18.13 0.24
C ASN A 130 3.89 17.16 1.15
N ASP A 131 3.19 16.18 0.59
CA ASP A 131 2.51 15.13 1.34
C ASP A 131 3.50 14.26 2.14
N VAL A 132 4.56 13.76 1.50
CA VAL A 132 5.62 12.98 2.17
C VAL A 132 6.41 13.84 3.16
N LEU A 133 6.71 15.09 2.80
CA LEU A 133 7.40 16.00 3.71
C LEU A 133 6.58 16.28 4.97
N ALA A 134 5.25 16.39 4.86
CA ALA A 134 4.37 16.54 6.01
C ALA A 134 4.37 15.31 6.93
N ALA A 135 4.60 14.11 6.38
CA ALA A 135 4.65 12.87 7.14
C ALA A 135 6.05 12.51 7.67
N ARG A 136 7.08 13.31 7.39
CA ARG A 136 8.48 13.01 7.74
C ARG A 136 8.69 12.69 9.22
N ASP A 137 7.98 13.37 10.10
CA ASP A 137 8.16 13.28 11.55
C ASP A 137 6.99 12.52 12.22
N SER A 138 6.37 11.57 11.51
CA SER A 138 5.20 10.80 11.98
C SER A 138 5.53 9.62 12.93
N GLY A 139 6.79 9.44 13.30
CA GLY A 139 7.20 8.41 14.25
C GLY A 139 8.32 7.50 13.82
#